data_b89607f8204728ff9a6cc6100a9456f0
#
_entry.id   b89607f8204728ff9a6cc6100a9456f0
#
_cell.length_a   1.000
_cell.length_b   1.000
_cell.length_c   1.000
_cell.angle_alpha   90.00
_cell.angle_beta   90.00
_cell.angle_gamma   90.00
#
_symmetry.space_group_name_H-M   'P 1'
#
loop_
_entity.id
_entity.type
_entity.pdbx_description
1 polymer ?
#
loop_
_entity_poly.entity_id
_entity_poly.type
_entity_poly.pdbx_seq_one_letter_code
_entity_poly.pdbx_strand_id
1 'polypeptide(L)'
;MKRTLFAVMALLASGAARADACRSANTQTEMNQCAAAQYQAADKKLNDTWQQALQRAVGKQQTLLKQAQQAWIALRDADCAFLASGAEGGSMQPMLVSQCMTDKSVERESFLASLLQCEDGDQSCPLPPAN
;
A
#
# COMPACT_ATOMS: atom_id res chain seq x y z
N MET A 1 20.84 38.35 -27.50
CA MET A 1 20.33 36.97 -27.50
C MET A 1 19.86 36.65 -26.10
N LYS A 2 18.57 36.69 -25.85
CA LYS A 2 18.00 36.38 -24.55
C LYS A 2 17.53 34.92 -24.57
N ARG A 3 18.24 34.07 -23.81
CA ARG A 3 17.81 32.71 -23.57
C ARG A 3 16.85 32.70 -22.40
N THR A 4 15.57 32.54 -22.68
CA THR A 4 14.55 32.30 -21.69
C THR A 4 14.63 30.86 -21.21
N LEU A 5 15.06 30.67 -19.98
CA LEU A 5 14.98 29.41 -19.27
C LEU A 5 13.52 29.20 -18.82
N PHE A 6 12.82 28.32 -19.47
CA PHE A 6 11.55 27.78 -18.97
C PHE A 6 11.84 26.76 -17.90
N ALA A 7 11.61 27.14 -16.67
CA ALA A 7 11.58 26.21 -15.54
C ALA A 7 10.32 25.34 -15.67
N VAL A 8 10.54 24.06 -15.95
CA VAL A 8 9.48 23.04 -15.86
C VAL A 8 9.28 22.73 -14.38
N MET A 9 8.25 23.29 -13.82
CA MET A 9 7.80 23.00 -12.46
C MET A 9 6.91 21.76 -12.56
N ALA A 10 7.47 20.59 -12.32
CA ALA A 10 6.75 19.32 -12.37
C ALA A 10 5.88 19.14 -11.13
N LEU A 11 4.63 18.88 -11.39
CA LEU A 11 3.52 18.68 -10.46
C LEU A 11 3.74 17.50 -9.47
N LEU A 12 3.96 17.85 -8.21
CA LEU A 12 3.84 16.93 -7.07
C LEU A 12 2.50 17.16 -6.35
N ALA A 13 1.40 17.12 -7.10
CA ALA A 13 0.11 17.55 -6.56
C ALA A 13 -0.86 16.40 -6.16
N SER A 14 -0.48 15.12 -6.33
CA SER A 14 -1.47 14.04 -6.20
C SER A 14 -1.71 13.53 -4.77
N GLY A 15 -0.79 13.75 -3.83
CA GLY A 15 -0.91 13.26 -2.45
C GLY A 15 -1.67 14.22 -1.51
N ALA A 16 -1.50 15.53 -1.72
CA ALA A 16 -2.09 16.55 -0.86
C ALA A 16 -3.62 16.66 -1.03
N ALA A 17 -4.14 16.46 -2.24
CA ALA A 17 -5.57 16.57 -2.52
C ALA A 17 -6.42 15.50 -1.80
N ARG A 18 -5.88 14.28 -1.60
CA ARG A 18 -6.58 13.20 -0.90
C ARG A 18 -6.57 13.37 0.62
N ALA A 19 -5.47 13.85 1.19
CA ALA A 19 -5.39 14.18 2.60
C ALA A 19 -6.33 15.34 2.97
N ASP A 20 -6.47 16.34 2.06
CA ASP A 20 -7.38 17.47 2.25
C ASP A 20 -8.86 17.04 2.16
N ALA A 21 -9.20 16.08 1.27
CA ALA A 21 -10.54 15.51 1.18
C ALA A 21 -10.96 14.83 2.50
N CYS A 22 -10.05 14.12 3.19
CA CYS A 22 -10.34 13.49 4.47
C CYS A 22 -10.52 14.51 5.60
N ARG A 23 -9.78 15.60 5.58
CA ARG A 23 -9.93 16.69 6.57
C ARG A 23 -11.26 17.41 6.45
N SER A 24 -11.82 17.49 5.24
CA SER A 24 -13.10 18.14 4.97
C SER A 24 -14.30 17.20 5.12
N ALA A 25 -14.09 15.92 5.43
CA ALA A 25 -15.14 14.95 5.66
C ALA A 25 -15.86 15.25 6.99
N ASN A 26 -17.13 15.60 6.92
CA ASN A 26 -17.95 16.01 8.08
C ASN A 26 -19.05 15.00 8.41
N THR A 27 -19.38 14.10 7.50
CA THR A 27 -20.37 13.05 7.70
C THR A 27 -19.70 11.67 7.76
N GLN A 28 -20.36 10.70 8.38
CA GLN A 28 -19.86 9.34 8.40
C GLN A 28 -19.71 8.76 6.99
N THR A 29 -20.62 9.07 6.08
CA THR A 29 -20.53 8.66 4.68
C THR A 29 -19.27 9.21 4.01
N GLU A 30 -18.99 10.50 4.19
CA GLU A 30 -17.79 11.14 3.66
C GLU A 30 -16.50 10.55 4.26
N MET A 31 -16.51 10.27 5.57
CA MET A 31 -15.38 9.63 6.24
C MET A 31 -15.15 8.19 5.73
N ASN A 32 -16.21 7.44 5.49
CA ASN A 32 -16.13 6.10 4.90
C ASN A 32 -15.53 6.14 3.49
N GLN A 33 -16.00 7.07 2.66
CA GLN A 33 -15.50 7.25 1.30
C GLN A 33 -14.03 7.66 1.28
N CYS A 34 -13.65 8.55 2.18
CA CYS A 34 -12.27 8.98 2.31
C CYS A 34 -11.35 7.83 2.76
N ALA A 35 -11.74 7.06 3.77
CA ALA A 35 -10.99 5.90 4.24
C ALA A 35 -10.85 4.84 3.12
N ALA A 36 -11.92 4.60 2.35
CA ALA A 36 -11.87 3.68 1.21
C ALA A 36 -10.90 4.16 0.12
N ALA A 37 -10.86 5.47 -0.17
CA ALA A 37 -9.92 6.03 -1.13
C ALA A 37 -8.46 5.92 -0.67
N GLN A 38 -8.19 6.10 0.62
CA GLN A 38 -6.87 5.88 1.21
C GLN A 38 -6.43 4.42 1.10
N TYR A 39 -7.35 3.49 1.35
CA TYR A 39 -7.06 2.07 1.19
C TYR A 39 -6.76 1.72 -0.28
N GLN A 40 -7.53 2.22 -1.24
CA GLN A 40 -7.27 1.99 -2.66
C GLN A 40 -5.88 2.49 -3.07
N ALA A 41 -5.44 3.64 -2.56
CA ALA A 41 -4.11 4.17 -2.83
C ALA A 41 -3.00 3.31 -2.22
N ALA A 42 -3.18 2.85 -0.98
CA ALA A 42 -2.23 1.95 -0.31
C ALA A 42 -2.16 0.59 -1.00
N ASP A 43 -3.29 0.04 -1.41
CA ASP A 43 -3.39 -1.23 -2.14
C ASP A 43 -2.69 -1.14 -3.50
N LYS A 44 -2.89 -0.06 -4.24
CA LYS A 44 -2.19 0.17 -5.50
C LYS A 44 -0.68 0.20 -5.32
N LYS A 45 -0.19 0.93 -4.34
CA LYS A 45 1.25 1.00 -4.04
C LYS A 45 1.80 -0.38 -3.65
N LEU A 46 1.08 -1.12 -2.81
CA LEU A 46 1.45 -2.48 -2.43
C LEU A 46 1.53 -3.38 -3.66
N ASN A 47 0.54 -3.34 -4.55
CA ASN A 47 0.51 -4.16 -5.74
C ASN A 47 1.65 -3.81 -6.71
N ASP A 48 1.99 -2.53 -6.86
CA ASP A 48 3.13 -2.10 -7.67
C ASP A 48 4.46 -2.66 -7.11
N THR A 49 4.67 -2.57 -5.80
CA THR A 49 5.86 -3.12 -5.12
C THR A 49 5.87 -4.65 -5.18
N TRP A 50 4.72 -5.29 -5.01
CA TRP A 50 4.55 -6.73 -5.15
C TRP A 50 4.97 -7.22 -6.53
N GLN A 51 4.55 -6.55 -7.60
CA GLN A 51 4.95 -6.91 -8.97
C GLN A 51 6.47 -6.81 -9.16
N GLN A 52 7.09 -5.78 -8.63
CA GLN A 52 8.55 -5.64 -8.68
C GLN A 52 9.26 -6.79 -7.95
N ALA A 53 8.81 -7.13 -6.75
CA ALA A 53 9.36 -8.25 -5.99
C ALA A 53 9.17 -9.59 -6.72
N LEU A 54 7.98 -9.81 -7.27
CA LEU A 54 7.66 -11.04 -8.01
C LEU A 54 8.52 -11.21 -9.26
N GLN A 55 8.78 -10.13 -10.00
CA GLN A 55 9.63 -10.16 -11.19
C GLN A 55 11.07 -10.49 -10.86
N ARG A 56 11.55 -10.10 -9.68
CA ARG A 56 12.92 -10.39 -9.22
C ARG A 56 13.07 -11.76 -8.58
N ALA A 57 11.98 -12.34 -8.07
CA ALA A 57 11.98 -13.68 -7.49
C ALA A 57 12.13 -14.74 -8.59
N VAL A 58 12.98 -15.75 -8.36
CA VAL A 58 13.25 -16.82 -9.34
C VAL A 58 13.00 -18.20 -8.74
N GLY A 59 12.49 -19.12 -9.56
CA GLY A 59 12.30 -20.51 -9.19
C GLY A 59 11.45 -20.67 -7.92
N LYS A 60 11.98 -21.41 -6.95
CA LYS A 60 11.32 -21.67 -5.67
C LYS A 60 10.97 -20.39 -4.91
N GLN A 61 11.79 -19.35 -5.01
CA GLN A 61 11.52 -18.08 -4.33
C GLN A 61 10.23 -17.42 -4.83
N GLN A 62 9.95 -17.52 -6.12
CA GLN A 62 8.69 -17.01 -6.68
C GLN A 62 7.47 -17.73 -6.08
N THR A 63 7.53 -19.06 -5.97
CA THR A 63 6.46 -19.85 -5.36
C THR A 63 6.25 -19.49 -3.89
N LEU A 64 7.33 -19.39 -3.13
CA LEU A 64 7.27 -19.03 -1.70
C LEU A 64 6.73 -17.62 -1.49
N LEU A 65 7.14 -16.69 -2.35
CA LEU A 65 6.66 -15.31 -2.28
C LEU A 65 5.14 -15.22 -2.55
N LYS A 66 4.65 -15.95 -3.56
CA LYS A 66 3.20 -16.03 -3.85
C LYS A 66 2.41 -16.62 -2.69
N GLN A 67 2.92 -17.70 -2.10
CA GLN A 67 2.28 -18.34 -0.93
C GLN A 67 2.23 -17.38 0.26
N ALA A 68 3.33 -16.68 0.53
CA ALA A 68 3.41 -15.71 1.62
C ALA A 68 2.42 -14.56 1.41
N GLN A 69 2.30 -14.05 0.19
CA GLN A 69 1.35 -12.96 -0.12
C GLN A 69 -0.10 -13.40 0.04
N GLN A 70 -0.45 -14.59 -0.41
CA GLN A 70 -1.80 -15.15 -0.23
C GLN A 70 -2.15 -15.33 1.25
N ALA A 71 -1.22 -15.86 2.04
CA ALA A 71 -1.40 -16.02 3.48
C ALA A 71 -1.54 -14.66 4.18
N TRP A 72 -0.75 -13.67 3.76
CA TRP A 72 -0.84 -12.33 4.29
C TRP A 72 -2.19 -11.66 3.98
N ILE A 73 -2.70 -11.78 2.76
CA ILE A 73 -4.03 -11.26 2.37
C ILE A 73 -5.12 -11.85 3.27
N ALA A 74 -5.09 -13.15 3.50
CA ALA A 74 -6.06 -13.84 4.36
C ALA A 74 -5.98 -13.34 5.81
N LEU A 75 -4.77 -13.17 6.34
CA LEU A 75 -4.55 -12.65 7.69
C LEU A 75 -5.01 -11.19 7.81
N ARG A 76 -4.66 -10.34 6.85
CA ARG A 76 -5.10 -8.94 6.81
C ARG A 76 -6.62 -8.85 6.87
N ASP A 77 -7.30 -9.60 6.01
CA ASP A 77 -8.77 -9.55 5.92
C ASP A 77 -9.42 -10.04 7.22
N ALA A 78 -8.91 -11.10 7.81
CA ALA A 78 -9.39 -11.63 9.09
C ALA A 78 -9.13 -10.67 10.25
N ASP A 79 -7.93 -10.10 10.35
CA ASP A 79 -7.58 -9.11 11.37
C ASP A 79 -8.49 -7.89 11.31
N CYS A 80 -8.73 -7.38 10.10
CA CYS A 80 -9.53 -6.17 9.92
C CYS A 80 -11.02 -6.42 10.18
N ALA A 81 -11.53 -7.60 9.85
CA ALA A 81 -12.88 -8.00 10.25
C ALA A 81 -13.00 -8.08 11.78
N PHE A 82 -12.00 -8.66 12.44
CA PHE A 82 -11.96 -8.74 13.89
C PHE A 82 -11.90 -7.36 14.56
N LEU A 83 -10.99 -6.49 14.10
CA LEU A 83 -10.82 -5.15 14.67
C LEU A 83 -12.07 -4.27 14.49
N ALA A 84 -12.79 -4.43 13.40
CA ALA A 84 -14.01 -3.66 13.12
C ALA A 84 -15.28 -4.29 13.71
N SER A 85 -15.18 -5.47 14.34
CA SER A 85 -16.35 -6.22 14.82
C SER A 85 -17.17 -5.49 15.90
N GLY A 86 -16.51 -4.63 16.69
CA GLY A 86 -17.21 -3.81 17.68
C GLY A 86 -18.19 -2.80 17.09
N ALA A 87 -18.07 -2.50 15.81
CA ALA A 87 -18.96 -1.58 15.07
C ALA A 87 -19.86 -2.32 14.07
N GLU A 88 -19.99 -3.65 14.21
CA GLU A 88 -20.76 -4.48 13.27
C GLU A 88 -22.19 -3.97 13.12
N GLY A 89 -22.63 -3.82 11.87
CA GLY A 89 -23.96 -3.29 11.54
C GLY A 89 -24.09 -1.78 11.68
N GLY A 90 -23.08 -1.08 12.20
CA GLY A 90 -23.08 0.38 12.35
C GLY A 90 -22.50 1.09 11.12
N SER A 91 -22.81 2.38 11.01
CA SER A 91 -22.34 3.23 9.89
C SER A 91 -20.85 3.49 9.89
N MET A 92 -20.17 3.30 11.02
CA MET A 92 -18.71 3.47 11.19
C MET A 92 -17.92 2.26 10.72
N GLN A 93 -18.52 1.08 10.63
CA GLN A 93 -17.82 -0.17 10.33
C GLN A 93 -16.99 -0.09 9.04
N PRO A 94 -17.51 0.43 7.90
CA PRO A 94 -16.71 0.51 6.68
C PRO A 94 -15.45 1.37 6.81
N MET A 95 -15.50 2.45 7.58
CA MET A 95 -14.33 3.30 7.85
C MET A 95 -13.27 2.53 8.63
N LEU A 96 -13.66 1.82 9.69
CA LEU A 96 -12.73 1.05 10.52
C LEU A 96 -12.06 -0.08 9.73
N VAL A 97 -12.83 -0.78 8.90
CA VAL A 97 -12.27 -1.80 8.00
C VAL A 97 -11.25 -1.17 7.06
N SER A 98 -11.60 -0.09 6.37
CA SER A 98 -10.71 0.57 5.41
C SER A 98 -9.43 1.11 6.06
N GLN A 99 -9.52 1.70 7.25
CA GLN A 99 -8.36 2.18 8.01
C GLN A 99 -7.41 1.02 8.37
N CYS A 100 -7.96 -0.08 8.87
CA CYS A 100 -7.18 -1.28 9.18
C CYS A 100 -6.50 -1.84 7.92
N MET A 101 -7.24 -1.95 6.82
CA MET A 101 -6.72 -2.44 5.54
C MET A 101 -5.59 -1.55 5.03
N THR A 102 -5.72 -0.24 5.18
CA THR A 102 -4.68 0.74 4.82
C THR A 102 -3.40 0.50 5.64
N ASP A 103 -3.52 0.42 6.96
CA ASP A 103 -2.36 0.25 7.85
C ASP A 103 -1.61 -1.05 7.55
N LYS A 104 -2.34 -2.14 7.40
CA LYS A 104 -1.75 -3.45 7.05
C LYS A 104 -1.07 -3.42 5.68
N SER A 105 -1.68 -2.78 4.70
CA SER A 105 -1.14 -2.67 3.33
C SER A 105 0.12 -1.82 3.29
N VAL A 106 0.18 -0.73 4.05
CA VAL A 106 1.38 0.11 4.19
C VAL A 106 2.53 -0.68 4.83
N GLU A 107 2.27 -1.44 5.89
CA GLU A 107 3.27 -2.30 6.53
C GLU A 107 3.80 -3.37 5.56
N ARG A 108 2.92 -4.02 4.83
CA ARG A 108 3.29 -5.06 3.86
C ARG A 108 4.11 -4.48 2.71
N GLU A 109 3.70 -3.34 2.18
CA GLU A 109 4.44 -2.64 1.14
C GLU A 109 5.86 -2.30 1.59
N SER A 110 6.02 -1.77 2.80
CA SER A 110 7.33 -1.47 3.38
C SER A 110 8.21 -2.72 3.51
N PHE A 111 7.63 -3.83 3.93
CA PHE A 111 8.34 -5.12 3.99
C PHE A 111 8.82 -5.56 2.61
N LEU A 112 7.95 -5.56 1.61
CA LEU A 112 8.32 -5.94 0.24
C LEU A 112 9.34 -4.98 -0.36
N ALA A 113 9.19 -3.68 -0.14
CA ALA A 113 10.13 -2.66 -0.59
C ALA A 113 11.54 -2.87 0.00
N SER A 114 11.63 -3.29 1.26
CA SER A 114 12.91 -3.60 1.90
C SER A 114 13.65 -4.75 1.20
N LEU A 115 12.92 -5.73 0.67
CA LEU A 115 13.50 -6.85 -0.07
C LEU A 115 14.06 -6.43 -1.43
N LEU A 116 13.62 -5.30 -1.98
CA LEU A 116 14.17 -4.74 -3.22
C LEU A 116 15.52 -4.04 -3.01
N GLN A 117 15.92 -3.82 -1.76
CA GLN A 117 17.18 -3.18 -1.37
C GLN A 117 18.27 -4.20 -1.02
N CYS A 118 18.11 -5.47 -1.39
CA CYS A 118 19.09 -6.52 -1.10
C CYS A 118 20.46 -6.22 -1.71
N GLU A 119 21.50 -6.35 -0.90
CA GLU A 119 22.87 -6.30 -1.37
C GLU A 119 23.30 -7.66 -1.95
N ASP A 120 24.25 -7.61 -2.88
CA ASP A 120 24.80 -8.81 -3.49
C ASP A 120 25.46 -9.70 -2.43
N GLY A 121 25.10 -10.97 -2.41
CA GLY A 121 25.64 -11.96 -1.47
C GLY A 121 24.99 -11.96 -0.08
N ASP A 122 23.99 -11.12 0.17
CA ASP A 122 23.22 -11.15 1.42
C ASP A 122 22.23 -12.32 1.44
N GLN A 123 22.59 -13.39 2.16
CA GLN A 123 21.77 -14.59 2.27
C GLN A 123 20.47 -14.39 3.08
N SER A 124 20.37 -13.32 3.85
CA SER A 124 19.14 -12.97 4.59
C SER A 124 18.10 -12.31 3.70
N CYS A 125 18.50 -11.89 2.51
CA CYS A 125 17.65 -11.21 1.54
C CYS A 125 17.43 -12.12 0.32
N PRO A 126 16.20 -12.60 0.10
CA PRO A 126 15.97 -13.71 -0.85
C PRO A 126 15.86 -13.27 -2.31
N LEU A 127 15.83 -11.98 -2.60
CA LEU A 127 15.71 -11.48 -3.96
C LEU A 127 17.07 -11.10 -4.52
N PRO A 128 17.38 -11.51 -5.77
CA PRO A 128 18.62 -11.08 -6.42
C PRO A 128 18.57 -9.56 -6.70
N PRO A 129 19.73 -8.89 -6.73
CA PRO A 129 19.80 -7.48 -7.13
C PRO A 129 19.19 -7.25 -8.51
N ALA A 130 18.66 -6.05 -8.75
CA ALA A 130 18.23 -5.66 -10.08
C ALA A 130 19.44 -5.53 -11.02
N ASN A 131 19.34 -6.13 -12.19
CA ASN A 131 20.38 -6.01 -13.23
C ASN A 131 20.26 -4.67 -13.96
#